data_a01186880db39639e2099b983754dab5
#
_entry.id   a01186880db39639e2099b983754dab5
#
_cell.length_a   1.000
_cell.length_b   1.000
_cell.length_c   1.000
_cell.angle_alpha   90.00
_cell.angle_beta   90.00
_cell.angle_gamma   90.00
#
_symmetry.space_group_name_H-M   'P 1'
#
loop_
_entity.id
_entity.type
_entity.pdbx_description
1 polymer ?
#
loop_
_entity_poly.entity_id
_entity_poly.type
_entity_poly.pdbx_seq_one_letter_code
_entity_poly.pdbx_strand_id
1 'polypeptide(L)'
;MCGILGGTNKNWNYKEGIWSLHHRGPDAQQVKEFDDCTLAFARLAIIDLSEKGMQPMTSLDGTVSIVYNGEIYGYDFLKKELEKKYLFQSNTDTEVILNAYLEYGEDFINKIDGMFSFAIYDKRKHQIILYRDRPGIKPLYYYHANGQFAFASELKALVTGCTDVKWDMDYTALYDYLFYQYIPEPKTMYKNCYKLPPAHRLVFDLKEKRIVSIKKYWKMHVNTSKGIYRKEDVLWDELRTI
;
A
#
# COMPACT_ATOMS: atom_id res chain seq x y z
N MET A 1 4.10 -12.63 4.24
CA MET A 1 3.73 -11.26 3.77
C MET A 1 2.23 -11.14 3.76
N CYS A 2 1.68 -10.05 4.29
CA CYS A 2 0.22 -9.87 4.32
C CYS A 2 -0.40 -9.62 2.93
N GLY A 3 -1.72 -9.72 2.85
CA GLY A 3 -2.51 -9.35 1.67
C GLY A 3 -3.49 -8.24 2.02
N ILE A 4 -3.62 -7.24 1.15
CA ILE A 4 -4.61 -6.16 1.29
C ILE A 4 -5.52 -6.13 0.07
N LEU A 5 -6.77 -5.75 0.30
CA LEU A 5 -7.80 -5.54 -0.71
C LEU A 5 -8.76 -4.46 -0.21
N GLY A 6 -9.29 -3.66 -1.09
CA GLY A 6 -10.36 -2.71 -0.77
C GLY A 6 -10.98 -2.10 -2.00
N GLY A 7 -12.11 -1.43 -1.82
CA GLY A 7 -12.80 -0.79 -2.92
C GLY A 7 -14.11 -0.10 -2.50
N THR A 8 -14.73 0.55 -3.47
CA THR A 8 -15.89 1.45 -3.25
C THR A 8 -17.24 0.80 -3.51
N ASN A 9 -17.28 -0.31 -4.24
CA ASN A 9 -18.54 -1.00 -4.54
C ASN A 9 -18.82 -2.08 -3.49
N LYS A 10 -19.83 -1.88 -2.66
CA LYS A 10 -20.19 -2.78 -1.55
C LYS A 10 -20.72 -4.15 -2.03
N ASN A 11 -21.16 -4.25 -3.29
CA ASN A 11 -21.68 -5.50 -3.85
C ASN A 11 -20.57 -6.47 -4.32
N TRP A 12 -19.30 -6.02 -4.29
CA TRP A 12 -18.18 -6.88 -4.65
C TRP A 12 -17.91 -7.97 -3.59
N ASN A 13 -17.40 -9.11 -4.04
CA ASN A 13 -17.12 -10.23 -3.16
C ASN A 13 -15.74 -10.12 -2.49
N TYR A 14 -15.61 -9.22 -1.52
CA TYR A 14 -14.36 -9.01 -0.79
C TYR A 14 -13.87 -10.25 -0.03
N LYS A 15 -14.80 -11.14 0.40
CA LYS A 15 -14.41 -12.38 1.07
C LYS A 15 -13.67 -13.31 0.15
N GLU A 16 -14.17 -13.51 -1.05
CA GLU A 16 -13.51 -14.35 -2.06
C GLU A 16 -12.22 -13.68 -2.56
N GLY A 17 -12.25 -12.37 -2.80
CA GLY A 17 -11.08 -11.60 -3.19
C GLY A 17 -9.95 -11.70 -2.19
N ILE A 18 -10.22 -11.53 -0.88
CA ILE A 18 -9.17 -11.63 0.15
C ILE A 18 -8.75 -13.09 0.37
N TRP A 19 -9.66 -14.06 0.24
CA TRP A 19 -9.33 -15.47 0.30
C TRP A 19 -8.32 -15.88 -0.79
N SER A 20 -8.40 -15.31 -1.97
CA SER A 20 -7.42 -15.55 -3.03
C SER A 20 -5.99 -15.17 -2.62
N LEU A 21 -5.81 -14.34 -1.57
CA LEU A 21 -4.54 -13.95 -0.98
C LEU A 21 -4.12 -14.78 0.24
N HIS A 22 -4.81 -15.90 0.53
CA HIS A 22 -4.50 -16.75 1.68
C HIS A 22 -3.03 -17.19 1.74
N HIS A 23 -2.40 -17.48 0.60
CA HIS A 23 -0.97 -17.84 0.52
C HIS A 23 -0.03 -16.73 1.05
N ARG A 24 -0.50 -15.46 1.10
CA ARG A 24 0.25 -14.33 1.67
C ARG A 24 0.02 -14.17 3.16
N GLY A 25 -1.19 -14.43 3.61
CA GLY A 25 -1.60 -14.25 5.00
C GLY A 25 -2.52 -15.36 5.45
N PRO A 26 -1.96 -16.53 5.86
CA PRO A 26 -2.74 -17.70 6.19
C PRO A 26 -3.33 -17.67 7.61
N ASP A 27 -2.85 -16.77 8.49
CA ASP A 27 -3.16 -16.85 9.93
C ASP A 27 -4.56 -16.33 10.26
N ALA A 28 -5.01 -15.27 9.58
CA ALA A 28 -6.36 -14.72 9.77
C ALA A 28 -6.79 -13.85 8.59
N GLN A 29 -8.10 -13.67 8.43
CA GLN A 29 -8.67 -12.79 7.44
C GLN A 29 -9.77 -11.94 8.05
N GLN A 30 -9.88 -10.69 7.62
CA GLN A 30 -10.95 -9.78 8.02
C GLN A 30 -11.41 -8.94 6.84
N VAL A 31 -12.73 -8.74 6.77
CA VAL A 31 -13.39 -7.79 5.88
C VAL A 31 -14.16 -6.82 6.75
N LYS A 32 -13.95 -5.53 6.57
CA LYS A 32 -14.64 -4.47 7.30
C LYS A 32 -15.28 -3.49 6.32
N GLU A 33 -16.60 -3.35 6.45
CA GLU A 33 -17.38 -2.39 5.68
C GLU A 33 -17.43 -1.05 6.41
N PHE A 34 -17.28 0.03 5.64
CA PHE A 34 -17.45 1.42 6.06
C PHE A 34 -18.57 2.07 5.23
N ASP A 35 -18.89 3.31 5.54
CA ASP A 35 -19.96 4.03 4.85
C ASP A 35 -19.71 4.13 3.33
N ASP A 36 -18.47 4.40 2.93
CA ASP A 36 -18.10 4.73 1.54
C ASP A 36 -17.22 3.67 0.87
N CYS A 37 -16.70 2.69 1.63
CA CYS A 37 -15.79 1.68 1.10
C CYS A 37 -15.75 0.42 1.95
N THR A 38 -15.14 -0.62 1.42
CA THR A 38 -14.81 -1.86 2.14
C THR A 38 -13.30 -2.07 2.10
N LEU A 39 -12.71 -2.43 3.24
CA LEU A 39 -11.31 -2.83 3.38
C LEU A 39 -11.24 -4.28 3.84
N ALA A 40 -10.27 -5.02 3.30
CA ALA A 40 -10.04 -6.42 3.64
C ALA A 40 -8.55 -6.72 3.80
N PHE A 41 -8.25 -7.65 4.68
CA PHE A 41 -6.90 -7.99 5.09
C PHE A 41 -6.72 -9.50 5.26
N ALA A 42 -5.62 -10.03 4.74
CA ALA A 42 -5.12 -11.37 4.99
C ALA A 42 -3.81 -11.29 5.77
N ARG A 43 -3.80 -11.82 6.98
CA ARG A 43 -2.74 -11.64 7.98
C ARG A 43 -1.70 -12.74 7.91
N LEU A 44 -0.42 -12.33 7.91
CA LEU A 44 0.70 -13.11 8.40
C LEU A 44 1.19 -12.44 9.69
N ALA A 45 1.00 -13.10 10.83
CA ALA A 45 1.33 -12.57 12.15
C ALA A 45 2.84 -12.72 12.40
N ILE A 46 3.59 -11.60 12.54
CA ILE A 46 5.04 -11.59 12.73
C ILE A 46 5.43 -10.80 13.98
N ILE A 47 5.09 -9.50 14.04
CA ILE A 47 5.54 -8.58 15.11
C ILE A 47 4.66 -8.73 16.35
N ASP A 48 3.35 -8.64 16.19
CA ASP A 48 2.38 -8.80 17.28
C ASP A 48 1.49 -10.00 16.96
N LEU A 49 1.58 -11.07 17.74
CA LEU A 49 0.80 -12.30 17.51
C LEU A 49 -0.62 -12.21 18.06
N SER A 50 -0.94 -11.17 18.83
CA SER A 50 -2.28 -10.98 19.40
C SER A 50 -3.29 -10.47 18.36
N GLU A 51 -4.56 -10.50 18.71
CA GLU A 51 -5.63 -9.95 17.87
C GLU A 51 -5.53 -8.43 17.69
N LYS A 52 -4.79 -7.73 18.57
CA LYS A 52 -4.58 -6.28 18.48
C LYS A 52 -3.82 -5.86 17.21
N GLY A 53 -3.04 -6.77 16.62
CA GLY A 53 -2.38 -6.56 15.33
C GLY A 53 -3.27 -6.80 14.11
N MET A 54 -4.57 -7.07 14.31
CA MET A 54 -5.49 -7.32 13.21
C MET A 54 -5.84 -6.04 12.44
N GLN A 55 -6.05 -6.19 11.13
CA GLN A 55 -6.44 -5.10 10.24
C GLN A 55 -7.72 -5.48 9.48
N PRO A 56 -8.51 -4.51 8.99
CA PRO A 56 -8.28 -3.08 8.98
C PRO A 56 -8.20 -2.46 10.37
N MET A 57 -7.09 -1.78 10.68
CA MET A 57 -6.90 -1.08 11.95
C MET A 57 -7.51 0.31 11.87
N THR A 58 -8.26 0.69 12.90
CA THR A 58 -8.97 1.97 12.94
C THR A 58 -8.46 2.81 14.09
N SER A 59 -8.27 4.11 13.88
CA SER A 59 -7.89 5.07 14.91
C SER A 59 -8.90 5.11 16.05
N LEU A 60 -8.47 5.49 17.25
CA LEU A 60 -9.33 5.53 18.46
C LEU A 60 -10.55 6.42 18.29
N ASP A 61 -10.45 7.50 17.51
CA ASP A 61 -11.57 8.40 17.19
C ASP A 61 -12.48 7.89 16.07
N GLY A 62 -12.14 6.71 15.48
CA GLY A 62 -12.93 6.08 14.42
C GLY A 62 -12.87 6.78 13.06
N THR A 63 -12.00 7.79 12.89
CA THR A 63 -11.99 8.64 11.68
C THR A 63 -11.09 8.17 10.57
N VAL A 64 -10.06 7.38 10.89
CA VAL A 64 -9.07 6.87 9.91
C VAL A 64 -8.91 5.37 10.08
N SER A 65 -8.85 4.64 8.96
CA SER A 65 -8.57 3.21 8.96
C SER A 65 -7.46 2.87 7.95
N ILE A 66 -6.67 1.86 8.27
CA ILE A 66 -5.53 1.41 7.45
C ILE A 66 -5.58 -0.08 7.20
N VAL A 67 -5.19 -0.49 5.98
CA VAL A 67 -4.72 -1.84 5.65
C VAL A 67 -3.32 -1.74 5.09
N TYR A 68 -2.42 -2.55 5.60
CA TYR A 68 -0.98 -2.43 5.38
C TYR A 68 -0.33 -3.80 5.16
N ASN A 69 0.49 -3.88 4.13
CA ASN A 69 1.37 -5.00 3.84
C ASN A 69 2.80 -4.50 3.74
N GLY A 70 3.61 -4.76 4.74
CA GLY A 70 4.98 -4.28 4.76
C GLY A 70 5.66 -4.43 6.09
N GLU A 71 6.76 -3.69 6.23
CA GLU A 71 7.54 -3.49 7.43
C GLU A 71 8.22 -2.12 7.34
N ILE A 72 8.05 -1.27 8.36
CA ILE A 72 8.81 -0.03 8.50
C ILE A 72 9.95 -0.24 9.48
N TYR A 73 11.10 0.38 9.19
CA TYR A 73 12.33 0.18 9.93
C TYR A 73 12.59 1.33 10.89
N GLY A 74 13.24 1.04 12.02
CA GLY A 74 13.73 2.05 12.96
C GLY A 74 12.64 2.98 13.53
N TYR A 75 11.40 2.52 13.62
CA TYR A 75 10.26 3.33 14.01
C TYR A 75 10.18 3.64 15.53
N ASP A 76 11.07 3.12 16.36
CA ASP A 76 11.03 3.30 17.81
C ASP A 76 11.05 4.75 18.23
N PHE A 77 11.86 5.59 17.57
CA PHE A 77 11.91 7.02 17.84
C PHE A 77 10.58 7.71 17.51
N LEU A 78 10.02 7.39 16.35
CA LEU A 78 8.74 7.92 15.91
C LEU A 78 7.62 7.46 16.86
N LYS A 79 7.61 6.18 17.27
CA LYS A 79 6.67 5.63 18.23
C LYS A 79 6.73 6.39 19.57
N LYS A 80 7.93 6.57 20.15
CA LYS A 80 8.13 7.33 21.39
C LYS A 80 7.68 8.79 21.29
N GLU A 81 7.82 9.42 20.14
CA GLU A 81 7.33 10.76 19.89
C GLU A 81 5.80 10.80 19.90
N LEU A 82 5.17 9.83 19.21
CA LEU A 82 3.72 9.71 19.09
C LEU A 82 3.04 9.27 20.39
N GLU A 83 3.68 8.45 21.23
CA GLU A 83 3.17 8.01 22.54
C GLU A 83 2.90 9.17 23.51
N LYS A 84 3.48 10.35 23.26
CA LYS A 84 3.18 11.57 24.04
C LYS A 84 1.77 12.12 23.79
N LYS A 85 1.15 11.76 22.67
CA LYS A 85 -0.15 12.28 22.22
C LYS A 85 -1.18 11.19 21.96
N TYR A 86 -0.74 10.00 21.57
CA TYR A 86 -1.59 8.90 21.14
C TYR A 86 -1.41 7.69 22.06
N LEU A 87 -2.53 7.09 22.44
CA LEU A 87 -2.52 5.82 23.17
C LEU A 87 -2.36 4.68 22.16
N PHE A 88 -1.30 3.88 22.33
CA PHE A 88 -1.07 2.68 21.54
C PHE A 88 -1.77 1.47 22.17
N GLN A 89 -2.47 0.69 21.35
CA GLN A 89 -3.17 -0.53 21.78
C GLN A 89 -2.42 -1.81 21.37
N SER A 90 -1.52 -1.71 20.38
CA SER A 90 -0.74 -2.81 19.84
C SER A 90 0.76 -2.48 19.82
N ASN A 91 1.55 -3.50 19.52
CA ASN A 91 2.99 -3.32 19.27
C ASN A 91 3.34 -3.34 17.78
N THR A 92 2.35 -3.10 16.90
CA THR A 92 2.56 -3.15 15.46
C THR A 92 3.09 -1.84 14.92
N ASP A 93 3.89 -1.93 13.89
CA ASP A 93 4.30 -0.81 13.05
C ASP A 93 3.10 -0.19 12.29
N THR A 94 2.05 -0.95 12.04
CA THR A 94 0.79 -0.46 11.45
C THR A 94 0.18 0.67 12.28
N GLU A 95 0.15 0.51 13.61
CA GLU A 95 -0.39 1.56 14.51
C GLU A 95 0.49 2.80 14.54
N VAL A 96 1.81 2.63 14.38
CA VAL A 96 2.74 3.75 14.24
C VAL A 96 2.45 4.54 12.96
N ILE A 97 2.22 3.87 11.83
CA ILE A 97 1.85 4.52 10.56
C ILE A 97 0.52 5.28 10.72
N LEU A 98 -0.49 4.64 11.32
CA LEU A 98 -1.81 5.23 11.53
C LEU A 98 -1.73 6.51 12.38
N ASN A 99 -1.04 6.46 13.51
CA ASN A 99 -0.87 7.60 14.39
C ASN A 99 0.02 8.70 13.78
N ALA A 100 1.05 8.31 13.00
CA ALA A 100 1.87 9.26 12.26
C ALA A 100 1.05 10.01 11.19
N TYR A 101 0.16 9.33 10.48
CA TYR A 101 -0.75 9.99 9.54
C TYR A 101 -1.71 10.95 10.24
N LEU A 102 -2.23 10.61 11.41
CA LEU A 102 -3.08 11.50 12.21
C LEU A 102 -2.35 12.77 12.65
N GLU A 103 -1.09 12.63 13.06
CA GLU A 103 -0.27 13.75 13.57
C GLU A 103 0.26 14.65 12.46
N TYR A 104 0.84 14.06 11.40
CA TYR A 104 1.58 14.83 10.39
C TYR A 104 0.85 14.95 9.04
N GLY A 105 -0.36 14.39 8.91
CA GLY A 105 -1.06 14.35 7.63
C GLY A 105 -0.22 13.65 6.56
N GLU A 106 -0.16 14.23 5.36
CA GLU A 106 0.54 13.63 4.23
C GLU A 106 2.07 13.59 4.39
N ASP A 107 2.63 14.45 5.25
CA ASP A 107 4.08 14.55 5.48
C ASP A 107 4.64 13.38 6.30
N PHE A 108 3.78 12.57 6.92
CA PHE A 108 4.21 11.38 7.68
C PHE A 108 5.08 10.43 6.83
N ILE A 109 4.85 10.36 5.52
CA ILE A 109 5.57 9.48 4.60
C ILE A 109 7.08 9.76 4.55
N ASN A 110 7.48 11.00 4.88
CA ASN A 110 8.88 11.40 4.96
C ASN A 110 9.55 10.96 6.27
N LYS A 111 8.74 10.55 7.26
CA LYS A 111 9.21 10.11 8.58
C LYS A 111 9.33 8.59 8.71
N ILE A 112 8.89 7.85 7.72
CA ILE A 112 8.96 6.39 7.70
C ILE A 112 9.90 5.89 6.61
N ASP A 113 10.60 4.82 6.89
CA ASP A 113 11.40 4.07 5.94
C ASP A 113 11.06 2.58 6.02
N GLY A 114 11.15 1.86 4.90
CA GLY A 114 10.77 0.46 4.88
C GLY A 114 10.29 -0.03 3.53
N MET A 115 9.78 -1.24 3.53
CA MET A 115 9.15 -1.89 2.38
C MET A 115 7.65 -2.03 2.63
N PHE A 116 6.82 -1.32 1.87
CA PHE A 116 5.39 -1.28 2.16
C PHE A 116 4.49 -1.00 0.96
N SER A 117 3.28 -1.49 1.08
CA SER A 117 2.11 -1.01 0.36
C SER A 117 0.94 -0.92 1.32
N PHE A 118 0.22 0.19 1.33
CA PHE A 118 -0.91 0.36 2.22
C PHE A 118 -1.98 1.28 1.64
N ALA A 119 -3.16 1.17 2.20
CA ALA A 119 -4.28 2.04 1.93
C ALA A 119 -4.80 2.65 3.22
N ILE A 120 -4.99 3.96 3.22
CA ILE A 120 -5.63 4.72 4.29
C ILE A 120 -7.01 5.15 3.81
N TYR A 121 -8.06 4.82 4.55
CA TYR A 121 -9.38 5.42 4.44
C TYR A 121 -9.50 6.54 5.46
N ASP A 122 -9.58 7.78 4.99
CA ASP A 122 -9.81 8.96 5.84
C ASP A 122 -11.26 9.44 5.67
N LYS A 123 -12.11 9.10 6.64
CA LYS A 123 -13.53 9.46 6.65
C LYS A 123 -13.74 10.98 6.68
N ARG A 124 -12.86 11.73 7.33
CA ARG A 124 -12.94 13.20 7.46
C ARG A 124 -12.79 13.89 6.10
N LYS A 125 -11.90 13.33 5.26
CA LYS A 125 -11.61 13.85 3.91
C LYS A 125 -12.45 13.19 2.82
N HIS A 126 -13.18 12.10 3.13
CA HIS A 126 -13.84 11.22 2.17
C HIS A 126 -12.87 10.71 1.10
N GLN A 127 -11.73 10.15 1.52
CA GLN A 127 -10.68 9.73 0.61
C GLN A 127 -10.14 8.33 0.93
N ILE A 128 -9.74 7.61 -0.13
CA ILE A 128 -8.85 6.47 -0.05
C ILE A 128 -7.50 6.92 -0.58
N ILE A 129 -6.44 6.72 0.22
CA ILE A 129 -5.08 7.12 -0.13
C ILE A 129 -4.20 5.87 -0.15
N LEU A 130 -3.61 5.59 -1.31
CA LEU A 130 -2.68 4.48 -1.49
C LEU A 130 -1.25 5.00 -1.43
N TYR A 131 -0.37 4.21 -0.83
CA TYR A 131 1.08 4.43 -0.84
C TYR A 131 1.82 3.16 -1.22
N ARG A 132 2.88 3.30 -2.02
CA ARG A 132 3.83 2.24 -2.34
C ARG A 132 5.24 2.69 -2.00
N ASP A 133 6.06 1.81 -1.42
CA ASP A 133 7.40 2.11 -0.95
C ASP A 133 8.34 2.65 -2.03
N ARG A 134 9.47 3.23 -1.61
CA ARG A 134 10.42 3.94 -2.46
C ARG A 134 10.95 3.12 -3.63
N PRO A 135 11.41 1.85 -3.44
CA PRO A 135 11.86 1.00 -4.55
C PRO A 135 10.75 0.16 -5.19
N GLY A 136 9.52 0.12 -4.59
CA GLY A 136 8.41 -0.67 -5.09
C GLY A 136 8.50 -2.17 -4.75
N ILE A 137 9.09 -2.51 -3.59
CA ILE A 137 9.25 -3.90 -3.14
C ILE A 137 7.90 -4.57 -2.93
N LYS A 138 6.97 -3.88 -2.27
CA LYS A 138 5.63 -4.43 -2.07
C LYS A 138 4.75 -4.11 -3.27
N PRO A 139 4.05 -5.09 -3.83
CA PRO A 139 3.15 -4.86 -4.96
C PRO A 139 1.88 -4.13 -4.52
N LEU A 140 1.38 -3.26 -5.39
CA LEU A 140 0.08 -2.60 -5.22
C LEU A 140 -0.54 -2.34 -6.58
N TYR A 141 -1.71 -2.92 -6.78
CA TYR A 141 -2.54 -2.78 -7.98
C TYR A 141 -3.77 -1.97 -7.65
N TYR A 142 -4.27 -1.23 -8.63
CA TYR A 142 -5.55 -0.54 -8.52
C TYR A 142 -6.36 -0.62 -9.82
N TYR A 143 -7.67 -0.63 -9.67
CA TYR A 143 -8.66 -0.56 -10.74
C TYR A 143 -9.44 0.74 -10.61
N HIS A 144 -9.70 1.43 -11.72
CA HIS A 144 -10.57 2.60 -11.75
C HIS A 144 -11.29 2.70 -13.10
N ALA A 145 -12.60 2.58 -13.07
CA ALA A 145 -13.48 2.87 -14.21
C ALA A 145 -14.91 3.15 -13.71
N ASN A 146 -15.65 3.94 -14.46
CA ASN A 146 -17.07 4.24 -14.20
C ASN A 146 -17.36 4.72 -12.77
N GLY A 147 -16.44 5.48 -12.17
CA GLY A 147 -16.56 5.93 -10.79
C GLY A 147 -16.35 4.86 -9.71
N GLN A 148 -16.04 3.61 -10.11
CA GLN A 148 -15.68 2.53 -9.19
C GLN A 148 -14.17 2.51 -9.01
N PHE A 149 -13.73 2.18 -7.79
CA PHE A 149 -12.32 2.08 -7.44
C PHE A 149 -12.07 0.85 -6.58
N ALA A 150 -10.98 0.13 -6.87
CA ALA A 150 -10.48 -0.96 -6.04
C ALA A 150 -8.96 -0.97 -6.02
N PHE A 151 -8.38 -1.59 -5.00
CA PHE A 151 -6.94 -1.83 -4.89
C PHE A 151 -6.68 -3.18 -4.24
N ALA A 152 -5.53 -3.79 -4.55
CA ALA A 152 -5.10 -5.03 -3.92
C ALA A 152 -3.59 -5.23 -4.00
N SER A 153 -3.06 -6.11 -3.14
CA SER A 153 -1.67 -6.59 -3.22
C SER A 153 -1.38 -7.37 -4.49
N GLU A 154 -2.35 -8.08 -5.03
CA GLU A 154 -2.19 -8.89 -6.25
C GLU A 154 -3.40 -8.74 -7.17
N LEU A 155 -3.13 -8.79 -8.47
CA LEU A 155 -4.12 -8.63 -9.53
C LEU A 155 -5.28 -9.64 -9.42
N LYS A 156 -4.98 -10.89 -9.04
CA LYS A 156 -5.99 -11.93 -8.90
C LYS A 156 -7.06 -11.60 -7.86
N ALA A 157 -6.70 -10.88 -6.78
CA ALA A 157 -7.68 -10.49 -5.77
C ALA A 157 -8.69 -9.46 -6.30
N LEU A 158 -8.26 -8.56 -7.20
CA LEU A 158 -9.17 -7.66 -7.91
C LEU A 158 -10.09 -8.45 -8.84
N VAL A 159 -9.53 -9.37 -9.64
CA VAL A 159 -10.28 -10.16 -10.61
C VAL A 159 -11.33 -11.04 -9.92
N THR A 160 -10.96 -11.65 -8.79
CA THR A 160 -11.86 -12.51 -8.01
C THR A 160 -12.90 -11.70 -7.23
N GLY A 161 -12.48 -10.56 -6.65
CA GLY A 161 -13.33 -9.76 -5.77
C GLY A 161 -14.31 -8.84 -6.50
N CYS A 162 -13.89 -8.17 -7.58
CA CYS A 162 -14.71 -7.21 -8.31
C CYS A 162 -15.61 -7.93 -9.33
N THR A 163 -16.67 -8.54 -8.86
CA THR A 163 -17.49 -9.52 -9.59
C THR A 163 -18.32 -8.97 -10.75
N ASP A 164 -18.62 -7.67 -10.77
CA ASP A 164 -19.35 -7.00 -11.84
C ASP A 164 -18.43 -6.30 -12.87
N VAL A 165 -17.13 -6.40 -12.67
CA VAL A 165 -16.15 -5.81 -13.60
C VAL A 165 -15.90 -6.76 -14.77
N LYS A 166 -16.07 -6.24 -15.99
CA LYS A 166 -15.63 -6.93 -17.19
C LYS A 166 -14.12 -6.74 -17.37
N TRP A 167 -13.38 -7.82 -17.14
CA TRP A 167 -11.91 -7.82 -17.22
C TRP A 167 -11.45 -7.99 -18.67
N ASP A 168 -11.57 -6.92 -19.45
CA ASP A 168 -11.10 -6.90 -20.84
C ASP A 168 -9.57 -6.85 -20.90
N MET A 169 -8.99 -7.71 -21.74
CA MET A 169 -7.54 -7.75 -21.95
C MET A 169 -7.01 -6.45 -22.57
N ASP A 170 -5.89 -5.98 -22.08
CA ASP A 170 -5.11 -4.91 -22.72
C ASP A 170 -4.11 -5.52 -23.72
N TYR A 171 -4.45 -5.48 -25.01
CA TYR A 171 -3.59 -6.03 -26.05
C TYR A 171 -2.23 -5.32 -26.15
N THR A 172 -2.11 -4.06 -25.71
CA THR A 172 -0.82 -3.37 -25.68
C THR A 172 0.08 -3.95 -24.57
N ALA A 173 -0.51 -4.37 -23.45
CA ALA A 173 0.22 -5.07 -22.39
C ALA A 173 0.60 -6.50 -22.80
N LEU A 174 -0.26 -7.17 -23.57
CA LEU A 174 0.07 -8.48 -24.15
C LEU A 174 1.24 -8.35 -25.12
N TYR A 175 1.27 -7.33 -25.97
CA TYR A 175 2.40 -7.07 -26.87
C TYR A 175 3.70 -6.82 -26.08
N ASP A 176 3.64 -5.98 -25.03
CA ASP A 176 4.79 -5.74 -24.16
C ASP A 176 5.29 -7.05 -23.52
N TYR A 177 4.37 -7.91 -23.05
CA TYR A 177 4.71 -9.20 -22.46
C TYR A 177 5.42 -10.13 -23.46
N LEU A 178 4.94 -10.21 -24.68
CA LEU A 178 5.56 -11.04 -25.73
C LEU A 178 6.95 -10.56 -26.11
N PHE A 179 7.20 -9.25 -26.00
CA PHE A 179 8.50 -8.66 -26.34
C PHE A 179 9.48 -8.68 -25.16
N TYR A 180 9.04 -8.25 -23.96
CA TYR A 180 9.90 -8.10 -22.78
C TYR A 180 9.86 -9.29 -21.81
N GLN A 181 8.93 -10.24 -22.00
CA GLN A 181 8.62 -11.34 -21.09
C GLN A 181 8.09 -10.86 -19.70
N TYR A 182 7.72 -9.61 -19.59
CA TYR A 182 6.98 -9.02 -18.46
C TYR A 182 6.17 -7.81 -18.95
N ILE A 183 5.24 -7.36 -18.13
CA ILE A 183 4.43 -6.17 -18.44
C ILE A 183 5.01 -4.98 -17.65
N PRO A 184 5.61 -3.97 -18.33
CA PRO A 184 6.13 -2.77 -17.67
C PRO A 184 5.08 -1.98 -16.92
N GLU A 185 5.49 -1.35 -15.82
CA GLU A 185 4.63 -0.41 -15.09
C GLU A 185 4.31 0.83 -15.97
N PRO A 186 3.12 1.41 -15.81
CA PRO A 186 2.07 1.06 -14.86
C PRO A 186 1.07 -0.01 -15.36
N LYS A 187 1.26 -0.58 -16.54
CA LYS A 187 0.29 -1.52 -17.16
C LYS A 187 0.11 -2.81 -16.37
N THR A 188 -1.07 -3.40 -16.55
CA THR A 188 -1.36 -4.80 -16.20
C THR A 188 -1.93 -5.52 -17.41
N MET A 189 -2.28 -6.79 -17.29
CA MET A 189 -2.93 -7.56 -18.36
C MET A 189 -4.33 -7.05 -18.70
N TYR A 190 -4.97 -6.29 -17.80
CA TYR A 190 -6.34 -5.83 -17.95
C TYR A 190 -6.44 -4.31 -18.12
N LYS A 191 -7.39 -3.87 -18.95
CA LYS A 191 -7.74 -2.45 -19.10
C LYS A 191 -8.24 -1.87 -17.79
N ASN A 192 -7.99 -0.57 -17.56
CA ASN A 192 -8.40 0.16 -16.36
C ASN A 192 -7.83 -0.37 -15.05
N CYS A 193 -6.88 -1.31 -15.11
CA CYS A 193 -6.17 -1.85 -13.98
C CYS A 193 -4.67 -1.59 -14.10
N TYR A 194 -4.07 -1.03 -13.06
CA TYR A 194 -2.71 -0.52 -13.12
C TYR A 194 -1.92 -0.93 -11.88
N LYS A 195 -0.59 -0.95 -12.00
CA LYS A 195 0.35 -0.99 -10.87
C LYS A 195 0.56 0.45 -10.39
N LEU A 196 0.47 0.70 -9.07
CA LEU A 196 0.93 1.98 -8.54
C LEU A 196 2.45 2.03 -8.64
N PRO A 197 3.05 3.04 -9.31
CA PRO A 197 4.50 3.08 -9.46
C PRO A 197 5.26 3.22 -8.12
N PRO A 198 6.55 2.80 -8.04
CA PRO A 198 7.38 2.99 -6.85
C PRO A 198 7.45 4.44 -6.40
N ALA A 199 7.52 4.65 -5.08
CA ALA A 199 7.57 5.98 -4.46
C ALA A 199 6.38 6.89 -4.81
N HIS A 200 5.20 6.31 -5.13
CA HIS A 200 4.01 7.09 -5.42
C HIS A 200 2.93 6.93 -4.36
N ARG A 201 2.16 7.99 -4.23
CA ARG A 201 0.85 7.97 -3.60
C ARG A 201 -0.24 8.23 -4.64
N LEU A 202 -1.40 7.64 -4.41
CA LEU A 202 -2.61 7.87 -5.17
C LEU A 202 -3.70 8.32 -4.21
N VAL A 203 -4.47 9.34 -4.57
CA VAL A 203 -5.63 9.81 -3.80
C VAL A 203 -6.87 9.64 -4.65
N PHE A 204 -7.82 8.85 -4.14
CA PHE A 204 -9.15 8.68 -4.70
C PHE A 204 -10.16 9.43 -3.85
N ASP A 205 -10.93 10.32 -4.45
CA ASP A 205 -12.01 11.05 -3.80
C ASP A 205 -13.32 10.27 -3.90
N LEU A 206 -13.90 9.94 -2.76
CA LEU A 206 -15.09 9.11 -2.64
C LEU A 206 -16.38 9.85 -3.04
N LYS A 207 -16.40 11.18 -2.90
CA LYS A 207 -17.55 12.01 -3.31
C LYS A 207 -17.56 12.25 -4.80
N GLU A 208 -16.39 12.63 -5.35
CA GLU A 208 -16.23 12.89 -6.77
C GLU A 208 -16.08 11.60 -7.60
N LYS A 209 -15.85 10.45 -6.94
CA LYS A 209 -15.67 9.11 -7.52
C LYS A 209 -14.58 9.09 -8.60
N ARG A 210 -13.47 9.78 -8.34
CA ARG A 210 -12.35 9.87 -9.27
C ARG A 210 -10.99 9.93 -8.56
N ILE A 211 -9.96 9.56 -9.28
CA ILE A 211 -8.58 9.77 -8.85
C ILE A 211 -8.27 11.27 -9.00
N VAL A 212 -7.98 11.93 -7.88
CA VAL A 212 -7.67 13.36 -7.86
C VAL A 212 -6.17 13.63 -7.94
N SER A 213 -5.35 12.64 -7.58
CA SER A 213 -3.90 12.84 -7.62
C SER A 213 -3.17 11.48 -7.66
N ILE A 214 -2.15 11.40 -8.51
CA ILE A 214 -1.08 10.39 -8.44
C ILE A 214 0.22 11.18 -8.41
N LYS A 215 0.96 11.13 -7.28
CA LYS A 215 2.17 11.95 -7.09
C LYS A 215 3.32 11.10 -6.58
N LYS A 216 4.50 11.33 -7.14
CA LYS A 216 5.75 10.79 -6.63
C LYS A 216 6.14 11.56 -5.36
N TYR A 217 6.26 10.86 -4.22
CA TYR A 217 6.62 11.49 -2.93
C TYR A 217 8.12 11.42 -2.64
N TRP A 218 8.87 10.57 -3.34
CA TRP A 218 10.31 10.44 -3.17
C TRP A 218 11.01 10.22 -4.53
N LYS A 219 12.21 10.77 -4.69
CA LYS A 219 13.07 10.61 -5.86
C LYS A 219 14.48 10.26 -5.40
N MET A 220 15.06 9.21 -6.01
CA MET A 220 16.47 8.89 -5.80
C MET A 220 17.35 10.03 -6.32
N HIS A 221 18.20 10.54 -5.45
CA HIS A 221 19.24 11.50 -5.82
C HIS A 221 20.53 10.74 -6.07
N VAL A 222 20.94 10.67 -7.32
CA VAL A 222 22.25 10.14 -7.70
C VAL A 222 23.21 11.31 -7.76
N ASN A 223 24.22 11.29 -6.89
CA ASN A 223 25.29 12.28 -6.94
C ASN A 223 26.22 11.93 -8.11
N THR A 224 26.08 12.67 -9.20
CA THR A 224 26.92 12.53 -10.41
C THR A 224 28.10 13.49 -10.39
N SER A 225 28.53 13.98 -9.21
CA SER A 225 29.69 14.85 -9.13
C SER A 225 30.90 14.15 -9.78
N LYS A 226 31.29 14.66 -10.94
CA LYS A 226 32.50 14.23 -11.65
C LYS A 226 33.71 14.45 -10.74
N GLY A 227 34.46 13.40 -10.42
CA GLY A 227 35.84 13.61 -10.02
C GLY A 227 36.27 13.19 -8.64
N ILE A 228 35.60 12.26 -7.97
CA ILE A 228 36.27 11.53 -6.90
C ILE A 228 36.50 10.11 -7.42
N TYR A 229 37.54 9.92 -8.21
CA TYR A 229 38.12 8.60 -8.42
C TYR A 229 38.70 8.14 -7.08
N ARG A 230 37.91 7.47 -6.27
CA ARG A 230 38.41 6.77 -5.09
C ARG A 230 39.04 5.47 -5.55
N LYS A 231 40.15 5.09 -4.91
CA LYS A 231 40.73 3.77 -5.15
C LYS A 231 39.72 2.68 -4.78
N GLU A 232 39.70 1.62 -5.53
CA GLU A 232 38.72 0.53 -5.39
C GLU A 232 38.73 -0.08 -3.99
N ASP A 233 39.93 -0.24 -3.40
CA ASP A 233 40.15 -0.71 -2.03
C ASP A 233 39.43 0.15 -0.97
N VAL A 234 39.45 1.48 -1.13
CA VAL A 234 38.76 2.41 -0.24
C VAL A 234 37.23 2.26 -0.35
N LEU A 235 36.72 2.04 -1.56
CA LEU A 235 35.31 1.79 -1.79
C LEU A 235 34.86 0.46 -1.20
N TRP A 236 35.70 -0.59 -1.30
CA TRP A 236 35.43 -1.89 -0.70
C TRP A 236 35.41 -1.83 0.83
N ASP A 237 36.31 -1.06 1.44
CA ASP A 237 36.34 -0.91 2.89
C ASP A 237 35.14 -0.09 3.42
N GLU A 238 34.74 0.94 2.71
CA GLU A 238 33.50 1.67 3.01
C GLU A 238 32.26 0.78 2.93
N LEU A 239 32.15 -0.07 1.89
CA LEU A 239 31.05 -1.01 1.72
C LEU A 239 30.99 -2.09 2.83
N ARG A 240 32.13 -2.50 3.38
CA ARG A 240 32.19 -3.48 4.49
C ARG A 240 31.79 -2.88 5.84
N THR A 241 31.76 -1.55 5.95
CA THR A 241 31.44 -0.83 7.19
C THR A 241 30.00 -0.35 7.27
N ILE A 242 29.21 -0.53 6.20
CA ILE A 242 27.76 -0.32 6.13
C ILE A 242 27.02 -1.59 6.57
#